data_4523f8462db5bff8ee4e2afd11bdfdf8
#
_entry.id   4523f8462db5bff8ee4e2afd11bdfdf8
#
_cell.length_a   1.000
_cell.length_b   1.000
_cell.length_c   1.000
_cell.angle_alpha   90.00
_cell.angle_beta   90.00
_cell.angle_gamma   90.00
#
_symmetry.space_group_name_H-M   'P 1'
#
loop_
_entity.id
_entity.type
_entity.pdbx_description
1 polymer ?
#
loop_
_entity_poly.entity_id
_entity_poly.type
_entity_poly.pdbx_seq_one_letter_code
_entity_poly.pdbx_strand_id
1 'polypeptide(L)'
;EKLELMGQGIGDKNIVTMILIFLVAGIFVGVTGRSSAEAVAYFLLSIAPVKLAVAVLFVVACFVSMAMGTSVGTITLLAPIAVAVSADSGFDLPLCIASVMGGAMFGDNLSFISDTTIAACSTQGTEMKDKFRANFKIALPAALAALVLIIVVSLGTDVQSAVSGGHDLVLIIPYVLVLIGGIIGLNVFVVLLIGIAAGAAITLITGQITALELMGNMGGGVSGMFETILVTLLVASLCGLIRAYGGFESILAFIRRVFRGKRGGQLGIGLLVGLMDIATANNTVAIVMAGPIAKEVAEEYGISPKRSASLLDTFSCIFQGIIPYGAQMLVAISTCATLGYAISAFDIIPLLFYPFLLCLSSLLFILFDKK
;
A
#
# COMPACT_ATOMS: atom_id res chain seq x y z
N GLU A 1 -10.85 -32.41 -4.70
CA GLU A 1 -11.84 -31.34 -4.54
C GLU A 1 -11.31 -30.20 -3.66
N LYS A 2 -11.02 -30.38 -2.35
CA LYS A 2 -10.53 -29.27 -1.48
C LYS A 2 -9.21 -28.67 -1.97
N LEU A 3 -8.23 -29.49 -2.32
CA LEU A 3 -6.94 -29.03 -2.86
C LEU A 3 -7.11 -28.31 -4.21
N GLU A 4 -8.06 -28.70 -5.00
CA GLU A 4 -8.39 -28.03 -6.27
C GLU A 4 -8.97 -26.64 -6.04
N LEU A 5 -9.90 -26.50 -5.08
CA LEU A 5 -10.45 -25.21 -4.67
C LEU A 5 -9.38 -24.27 -4.07
N MET A 6 -8.48 -24.82 -3.27
CA MET A 6 -7.31 -24.09 -2.77
C MET A 6 -6.41 -23.63 -3.93
N GLY A 7 -6.16 -24.52 -4.91
CA GLY A 7 -5.39 -24.21 -6.10
C GLY A 7 -6.02 -23.11 -6.96
N GLN A 8 -7.34 -23.10 -7.09
CA GLN A 8 -8.07 -22.02 -7.77
C GLN A 8 -7.91 -20.68 -7.06
N GLY A 9 -7.92 -20.66 -5.72
CA GLY A 9 -7.64 -19.45 -4.93
C GLY A 9 -6.24 -18.91 -5.17
N ILE A 10 -5.22 -19.79 -5.17
CA ILE A 10 -3.82 -19.42 -5.45
C ILE A 10 -3.65 -18.93 -6.89
N GLY A 11 -4.34 -19.54 -7.85
CA GLY A 11 -4.26 -19.20 -9.28
C GLY A 11 -4.98 -17.92 -9.68
N ASP A 12 -5.55 -17.18 -8.73
CA ASP A 12 -6.12 -15.86 -9.04
C ASP A 12 -5.05 -14.92 -9.59
N LYS A 13 -5.37 -14.22 -10.69
CA LYS A 13 -4.44 -13.33 -11.39
C LYS A 13 -3.81 -12.29 -10.45
N ASN A 14 -4.58 -11.73 -9.51
CA ASN A 14 -4.08 -10.70 -8.60
C ASN A 14 -3.10 -11.30 -7.60
N ILE A 15 -3.38 -12.52 -7.09
CA ILE A 15 -2.49 -13.23 -6.17
C ILE A 15 -1.16 -13.55 -6.85
N VAL A 16 -1.20 -14.08 -8.07
CA VAL A 16 0.01 -14.37 -8.87
C VAL A 16 0.80 -13.07 -9.13
N THR A 17 0.11 -11.99 -9.49
CA THR A 17 0.75 -10.68 -9.70
C THR A 17 1.43 -10.17 -8.42
N MET A 18 0.79 -10.29 -7.25
CA MET A 18 1.38 -9.91 -5.97
C MET A 18 2.66 -10.71 -5.67
N ILE A 19 2.63 -12.02 -5.85
CA ILE A 19 3.80 -12.89 -5.64
C ILE A 19 4.96 -12.44 -6.53
N LEU A 20 4.70 -12.15 -7.81
CA LEU A 20 5.72 -11.66 -8.73
C LEU A 20 6.26 -10.29 -8.32
N ILE A 21 5.41 -9.38 -7.82
CA ILE A 21 5.85 -8.09 -7.27
C ILE A 21 6.78 -8.33 -6.08
N PHE A 22 6.43 -9.20 -5.13
CA PHE A 22 7.27 -9.49 -3.98
C PHE A 22 8.64 -10.06 -4.37
N LEU A 23 8.69 -10.96 -5.37
CA LEU A 23 9.95 -11.50 -5.88
C LEU A 23 10.85 -10.41 -6.47
N VAL A 24 10.30 -9.58 -7.37
CA VAL A 24 11.06 -8.50 -8.01
C VAL A 24 11.44 -7.42 -6.99
N ALA A 25 10.57 -7.12 -6.02
CA ALA A 25 10.83 -6.23 -4.91
C ALA A 25 12.01 -6.71 -4.05
N GLY A 26 12.03 -7.99 -3.71
CA GLY A 26 13.14 -8.59 -2.99
C GLY A 26 14.46 -8.46 -3.74
N ILE A 27 14.46 -8.73 -5.05
CA ILE A 27 15.65 -8.53 -5.91
C ILE A 27 16.09 -7.06 -5.87
N PHE A 28 15.17 -6.11 -6.01
CA PHE A 28 15.48 -4.67 -5.97
C PHE A 28 16.15 -4.29 -4.64
N VAL A 29 15.60 -4.70 -3.50
CA VAL A 29 16.19 -4.44 -2.18
C VAL A 29 17.55 -5.11 -2.04
N GLY A 30 17.71 -6.34 -2.54
CA GLY A 30 19.00 -7.06 -2.51
C GLY A 30 20.08 -6.38 -3.35
N VAL A 31 19.72 -5.82 -4.51
CA VAL A 31 20.66 -5.13 -5.43
C VAL A 31 21.02 -3.74 -4.93
N THR A 32 20.06 -2.94 -4.53
CA THR A 32 20.30 -1.58 -4.04
C THR A 32 20.93 -1.57 -2.67
N GLY A 33 20.59 -2.56 -1.85
CA GLY A 33 21.13 -2.73 -0.52
C GLY A 33 20.81 -1.56 0.41
N ARG A 34 21.47 -1.59 1.56
CA ARG A 34 21.31 -0.56 2.60
C ARG A 34 21.96 0.77 2.19
N SER A 35 23.13 0.72 1.53
CA SER A 35 23.91 1.92 1.18
C SER A 35 23.18 2.87 0.24
N SER A 36 22.42 2.36 -0.75
CA SER A 36 21.64 3.20 -1.65
C SER A 36 20.46 3.88 -0.93
N ALA A 37 19.79 3.16 -0.02
CA ALA A 37 18.70 3.73 0.78
C ALA A 37 19.22 4.82 1.76
N GLU A 38 20.36 4.58 2.40
CA GLU A 38 21.05 5.54 3.26
C GLU A 38 21.49 6.79 2.49
N ALA A 39 22.00 6.65 1.26
CA ALA A 39 22.33 7.78 0.41
C ALA A 39 21.11 8.65 0.08
N VAL A 40 19.94 8.05 -0.21
CA VAL A 40 18.69 8.78 -0.43
C VAL A 40 18.22 9.46 0.86
N ALA A 41 18.28 8.78 2.00
CA ALA A 41 17.91 9.34 3.30
C ALA A 41 18.80 10.55 3.63
N TYR A 42 20.12 10.41 3.47
CA TYR A 42 21.08 11.52 3.63
C TYR A 42 20.72 12.71 2.76
N PHE A 43 20.45 12.47 1.48
CA PHE A 43 20.06 13.56 0.56
C PHE A 43 18.78 14.25 1.04
N LEU A 44 17.74 13.51 1.41
CA LEU A 44 16.49 14.06 1.93
C LEU A 44 16.71 14.89 3.20
N LEU A 45 17.51 14.38 4.15
CA LEU A 45 17.82 15.04 5.40
C LEU A 45 18.72 16.28 5.21
N SER A 46 19.48 16.37 4.10
CA SER A 46 20.31 17.53 3.77
C SER A 46 19.52 18.72 3.21
N ILE A 47 18.38 18.47 2.58
CA ILE A 47 17.54 19.50 1.94
C ILE A 47 16.31 19.90 2.75
N ALA A 48 15.86 19.06 3.67
CA ALA A 48 14.69 19.32 4.52
C ALA A 48 15.09 19.33 6.00
N PRO A 49 14.43 20.15 6.84
CA PRO A 49 14.64 20.07 8.28
C PRO A 49 14.39 18.63 8.75
N VAL A 50 15.31 18.05 9.52
CA VAL A 50 15.24 16.66 10.00
C VAL A 50 13.89 16.35 10.62
N LYS A 51 13.31 17.26 11.40
CA LYS A 51 11.99 17.13 12.02
C LYS A 51 10.83 16.98 11.04
N LEU A 52 11.02 17.30 9.76
CA LEU A 52 10.00 17.14 8.72
C LEU A 52 10.24 15.92 7.82
N ALA A 53 11.30 15.14 8.03
CA ALA A 53 11.66 14.02 7.17
C ALA A 53 10.51 12.99 7.03
N VAL A 54 9.85 12.65 8.12
CA VAL A 54 8.71 11.71 8.12
C VAL A 54 7.51 12.27 7.35
N ALA A 55 7.24 13.57 7.48
CA ALA A 55 6.19 14.25 6.72
C ALA A 55 6.52 14.29 5.21
N VAL A 56 7.80 14.48 4.86
CA VAL A 56 8.27 14.43 3.47
C VAL A 56 8.08 13.02 2.90
N LEU A 57 8.41 11.96 3.65
CA LEU A 57 8.15 10.57 3.23
C LEU A 57 6.68 10.34 2.92
N PHE A 58 5.77 10.81 3.78
CA PHE A 58 4.33 10.71 3.56
C PHE A 58 3.92 11.39 2.25
N VAL A 59 4.35 12.65 2.03
CA VAL A 59 4.00 13.42 0.83
C VAL A 59 4.57 12.78 -0.44
N VAL A 60 5.82 12.34 -0.42
CA VAL A 60 6.43 11.62 -1.55
C VAL A 60 5.65 10.34 -1.86
N ALA A 61 5.29 9.57 -0.84
CA ALA A 61 4.50 8.37 -1.01
C ALA A 61 3.12 8.65 -1.63
N CYS A 62 2.46 9.77 -1.26
CA CYS A 62 1.20 10.20 -1.88
C CYS A 62 1.34 10.39 -3.40
N PHE A 63 2.36 11.13 -3.83
CA PHE A 63 2.55 11.44 -5.25
C PHE A 63 2.99 10.22 -6.06
N VAL A 64 3.93 9.44 -5.54
CA VAL A 64 4.44 8.24 -6.21
C VAL A 64 3.32 7.23 -6.40
N SER A 65 2.54 6.97 -5.36
CA SER A 65 1.44 6.00 -5.41
C SER A 65 0.31 6.46 -6.35
N MET A 66 -0.02 7.75 -6.34
CA MET A 66 -1.01 8.31 -7.26
C MET A 66 -0.59 8.12 -8.73
N ALA A 67 0.70 8.30 -9.03
CA ALA A 67 1.24 8.19 -10.37
C ALA A 67 1.45 6.73 -10.81
N MET A 68 1.88 5.83 -9.91
CA MET A 68 2.08 4.40 -10.21
C MET A 68 0.78 3.60 -10.20
N GLY A 69 -0.24 4.05 -9.48
CA GLY A 69 -1.49 3.34 -9.30
C GLY A 69 -1.38 2.06 -8.46
N THR A 70 -0.43 2.03 -7.51
CA THR A 70 -0.26 0.88 -6.61
C THR A 70 0.36 1.28 -5.28
N SER A 71 -0.33 0.99 -4.19
CA SER A 71 0.19 1.18 -2.83
C SER A 71 1.31 0.20 -2.50
N VAL A 72 1.16 -1.07 -2.87
CA VAL A 72 2.18 -2.11 -2.63
C VAL A 72 3.50 -1.76 -3.31
N GLY A 73 3.45 -1.36 -4.61
CA GLY A 73 4.65 -0.94 -5.35
C GLY A 73 5.32 0.26 -4.71
N THR A 74 4.56 1.24 -4.27
CA THR A 74 5.08 2.45 -3.61
C THR A 74 5.74 2.12 -2.28
N ILE A 75 5.12 1.27 -1.45
CA ILE A 75 5.70 0.83 -0.18
C ILE A 75 7.01 0.08 -0.42
N THR A 76 7.05 -0.82 -1.41
CA THR A 76 8.27 -1.53 -1.82
C THR A 76 9.43 -0.58 -2.09
N LEU A 77 9.17 0.52 -2.78
CA LEU A 77 10.19 1.50 -3.16
C LEU A 77 10.63 2.38 -2.00
N LEU A 78 9.70 2.80 -1.16
CA LEU A 78 9.95 3.82 -0.15
C LEU A 78 10.25 3.25 1.24
N ALA A 79 9.88 2.00 1.54
CA ALA A 79 10.17 1.38 2.84
C ALA A 79 11.68 1.31 3.15
N PRO A 80 12.59 0.96 2.21
CA PRO A 80 14.02 1.03 2.47
C PRO A 80 14.50 2.44 2.84
N ILE A 81 13.95 3.47 2.20
CA ILE A 81 14.27 4.88 2.50
C ILE A 81 13.75 5.25 3.90
N ALA A 82 12.54 4.80 4.26
CA ALA A 82 11.98 5.01 5.58
C ALA A 82 12.82 4.35 6.70
N VAL A 83 13.35 3.14 6.43
CA VAL A 83 14.29 2.46 7.34
C VAL A 83 15.56 3.29 7.52
N ALA A 84 16.15 3.78 6.42
CA ALA A 84 17.36 4.58 6.48
C ALA A 84 17.11 5.93 7.18
N VAL A 85 16.01 6.62 6.88
CA VAL A 85 15.61 7.86 7.59
C VAL A 85 15.48 7.61 9.09
N SER A 86 14.84 6.50 9.50
CA SER A 86 14.73 6.13 10.92
C SER A 86 16.11 5.93 11.56
N ALA A 87 16.99 5.18 10.91
CA ALA A 87 18.33 4.88 11.42
C ALA A 87 19.19 6.15 11.56
N ASP A 88 19.15 7.06 10.58
CA ASP A 88 20.00 8.23 10.53
C ASP A 88 19.49 9.40 11.39
N SER A 89 18.17 9.52 11.56
CA SER A 89 17.56 10.63 12.31
C SER A 89 17.13 10.29 13.72
N GLY A 90 17.02 8.97 14.06
CA GLY A 90 16.52 8.52 15.35
C GLY A 90 14.99 8.55 15.48
N PHE A 91 14.24 8.78 14.39
CA PHE A 91 12.80 8.60 14.40
C PHE A 91 12.43 7.14 14.62
N ASP A 92 11.30 6.92 15.29
CA ASP A 92 10.71 5.59 15.45
C ASP A 92 10.43 4.93 14.09
N LEU A 93 10.98 3.73 13.87
CA LEU A 93 10.83 3.02 12.60
C LEU A 93 9.38 2.73 12.23
N PRO A 94 8.50 2.25 13.15
CA PRO A 94 7.09 2.12 12.88
C PRO A 94 6.42 3.39 12.39
N LEU A 95 6.78 4.57 12.91
CA LEU A 95 6.25 5.86 12.46
C LEU A 95 6.65 6.18 11.02
N CYS A 96 7.93 5.95 10.67
CA CYS A 96 8.43 6.17 9.30
C CYS A 96 7.72 5.25 8.30
N ILE A 97 7.58 3.97 8.64
CA ILE A 97 6.89 2.97 7.81
C ILE A 97 5.38 3.28 7.70
N ALA A 98 4.72 3.59 8.82
CA ALA A 98 3.29 3.95 8.81
C ALA A 98 3.02 5.19 7.96
N SER A 99 3.94 6.15 7.95
CA SER A 99 3.82 7.37 7.13
C SER A 99 3.94 7.05 5.64
N VAL A 100 4.89 6.21 5.24
CA VAL A 100 4.99 5.73 3.85
C VAL A 100 3.74 4.94 3.45
N MET A 101 3.27 4.03 4.29
CA MET A 101 2.06 3.24 4.04
C MET A 101 0.82 4.15 3.89
N GLY A 102 0.63 5.09 4.81
CA GLY A 102 -0.50 6.03 4.76
C GLY A 102 -0.49 6.89 3.51
N GLY A 103 0.68 7.41 3.11
CA GLY A 103 0.85 8.17 1.87
C GLY A 103 0.59 7.31 0.62
N ALA A 104 1.10 6.08 0.59
CA ALA A 104 0.88 5.14 -0.49
C ALA A 104 -0.62 4.80 -0.66
N MET A 105 -1.33 4.61 0.44
CA MET A 105 -2.77 4.36 0.44
C MET A 105 -3.59 5.56 -0.03
N PHE A 106 -3.21 6.78 0.35
CA PHE A 106 -3.83 7.99 -0.16
C PHE A 106 -3.67 8.10 -1.68
N GLY A 107 -2.44 7.89 -2.18
CA GLY A 107 -2.15 7.98 -3.62
C GLY A 107 -2.94 6.94 -4.43
N ASP A 108 -3.00 5.69 -3.95
CA ASP A 108 -3.76 4.61 -4.57
C ASP A 108 -5.26 4.94 -4.65
N ASN A 109 -5.82 5.43 -3.56
CA ASN A 109 -7.24 5.84 -3.47
C ASN A 109 -7.60 6.99 -4.44
N LEU A 110 -6.66 7.87 -4.77
CA LEU A 110 -6.85 8.98 -5.71
C LEU A 110 -6.25 8.74 -7.11
N SER A 111 -5.63 7.58 -7.35
CA SER A 111 -5.11 7.27 -8.67
C SER A 111 -6.23 7.03 -9.68
N PHE A 112 -6.00 7.46 -10.93
CA PHE A 112 -6.87 7.14 -12.07
C PHE A 112 -6.58 5.77 -12.68
N ILE A 113 -5.39 5.23 -12.42
CA ILE A 113 -4.88 4.01 -13.06
C ILE A 113 -4.74 2.83 -12.10
N SER A 114 -5.12 3.00 -10.82
CA SER A 114 -5.02 1.90 -9.86
C SER A 114 -6.04 0.80 -10.15
N ASP A 115 -5.63 -0.44 -9.90
CA ASP A 115 -6.49 -1.62 -10.07
C ASP A 115 -7.77 -1.51 -9.23
N THR A 116 -7.70 -0.94 -8.04
CA THR A 116 -8.84 -0.70 -7.15
C THR A 116 -9.82 0.30 -7.76
N THR A 117 -9.31 1.40 -8.33
CA THR A 117 -10.12 2.41 -9.04
C THR A 117 -10.81 1.80 -10.24
N ILE A 118 -10.07 1.04 -11.06
CA ILE A 118 -10.60 0.38 -12.25
C ILE A 118 -11.70 -0.63 -11.85
N ALA A 119 -11.43 -1.47 -10.85
CA ALA A 119 -12.39 -2.45 -10.34
C ALA A 119 -13.67 -1.79 -9.80
N ALA A 120 -13.53 -0.76 -8.96
CA ALA A 120 -14.66 -0.05 -8.39
C ALA A 120 -15.51 0.65 -9.46
N CYS A 121 -14.88 1.33 -10.41
CA CYS A 121 -15.59 2.03 -11.49
C CYS A 121 -16.28 1.05 -12.45
N SER A 122 -15.59 -0.02 -12.85
CA SER A 122 -16.14 -1.02 -13.78
C SER A 122 -17.35 -1.76 -13.18
N THR A 123 -17.27 -2.16 -11.92
CA THR A 123 -18.37 -2.89 -11.26
C THR A 123 -19.60 -2.01 -11.05
N GLN A 124 -19.41 -0.72 -10.82
CA GLN A 124 -20.51 0.24 -10.60
C GLN A 124 -21.00 0.93 -11.87
N GLY A 125 -20.28 0.81 -12.99
CA GLY A 125 -20.65 1.47 -14.24
C GLY A 125 -20.52 3.00 -14.17
N THR A 126 -19.45 3.51 -13.55
CA THR A 126 -19.16 4.95 -13.43
C THR A 126 -17.81 5.32 -14.01
N GLU A 127 -17.64 6.58 -14.40
CA GLU A 127 -16.36 7.07 -14.91
C GLU A 127 -15.35 7.28 -13.77
N MET A 128 -14.07 7.02 -14.03
CA MET A 128 -12.97 7.20 -13.07
C MET A 128 -12.90 8.67 -12.59
N LYS A 129 -13.17 9.64 -13.47
CA LYS A 129 -13.20 11.06 -13.13
C LYS A 129 -14.26 11.40 -12.08
N ASP A 130 -15.42 10.76 -12.15
CA ASP A 130 -16.52 11.01 -11.19
C ASP A 130 -16.23 10.34 -9.83
N LYS A 131 -15.66 9.14 -9.84
CA LYS A 131 -15.16 8.49 -8.64
C LYS A 131 -14.03 9.31 -7.99
N PHE A 132 -13.05 9.78 -8.77
CA PHE A 132 -11.97 10.64 -8.27
C PHE A 132 -12.52 11.87 -7.53
N ARG A 133 -13.47 12.60 -8.14
CA ARG A 133 -14.09 13.77 -7.51
C ARG A 133 -14.82 13.44 -6.22
N ALA A 134 -15.44 12.27 -6.13
CA ALA A 134 -16.11 11.82 -4.92
C ALA A 134 -15.07 11.48 -3.83
N ASN A 135 -14.03 10.70 -4.17
CA ASN A 135 -12.95 10.32 -3.25
C ASN A 135 -12.13 11.51 -2.77
N PHE A 136 -11.84 12.48 -3.65
CA PHE A 136 -11.04 13.65 -3.30
C PHE A 136 -11.62 14.42 -2.11
N LYS A 137 -12.95 14.52 -2.04
CA LYS A 137 -13.65 15.21 -0.94
C LYS A 137 -13.52 14.46 0.40
N ILE A 138 -13.27 13.16 0.37
CA ILE A 138 -13.17 12.29 1.55
C ILE A 138 -11.70 12.10 1.92
N ALA A 139 -10.88 11.77 0.94
CA ALA A 139 -9.48 11.39 1.14
C ALA A 139 -8.57 12.59 1.45
N LEU A 140 -8.79 13.74 0.78
CA LEU A 140 -7.93 14.91 1.00
C LEU A 140 -7.99 15.46 2.43
N PRO A 141 -9.18 15.66 3.05
CA PRO A 141 -9.23 16.09 4.46
C PRO A 141 -8.54 15.10 5.40
N ALA A 142 -8.71 13.79 5.16
CA ALA A 142 -8.06 12.74 5.93
C ALA A 142 -6.53 12.79 5.80
N ALA A 143 -6.03 12.98 4.57
CA ALA A 143 -4.59 13.07 4.31
C ALA A 143 -3.96 14.33 4.92
N LEU A 144 -4.64 15.48 4.82
CA LEU A 144 -4.18 16.72 5.46
C LEU A 144 -4.15 16.58 6.98
N ALA A 145 -5.17 15.98 7.58
CA ALA A 145 -5.19 15.71 9.01
C ALA A 145 -4.09 14.70 9.42
N ALA A 146 -3.85 13.65 8.62
CA ALA A 146 -2.75 12.71 8.85
C ALA A 146 -1.39 13.41 8.77
N LEU A 147 -1.18 14.25 7.76
CA LEU A 147 0.05 15.04 7.62
C LEU A 147 0.28 15.95 8.84
N VAL A 148 -0.75 16.63 9.31
CA VAL A 148 -0.66 17.46 10.52
C VAL A 148 -0.29 16.62 11.74
N LEU A 149 -0.91 15.45 11.94
CA LEU A 149 -0.56 14.56 13.05
C LEU A 149 0.89 14.05 12.94
N ILE A 150 1.33 13.66 11.75
CA ILE A 150 2.73 13.27 11.50
C ILE A 150 3.68 14.41 11.89
N ILE A 151 3.39 15.64 11.45
CA ILE A 151 4.22 16.81 11.79
C ILE A 151 4.23 17.04 13.30
N VAL A 152 3.08 17.01 13.97
CA VAL A 152 2.98 17.22 15.42
C VAL A 152 3.80 16.18 16.18
N VAL A 153 3.66 14.90 15.84
CA VAL A 153 4.43 13.81 16.46
C VAL A 153 5.93 13.99 16.17
N SER A 154 6.29 14.29 14.92
CA SER A 154 7.69 14.51 14.52
C SER A 154 8.35 15.70 15.23
N LEU A 155 7.62 16.79 15.43
CA LEU A 155 8.12 17.96 16.17
C LEU A 155 8.35 17.67 17.65
N GLY A 156 7.54 16.78 18.24
CA GLY A 156 7.65 16.34 19.65
C GLY A 156 8.74 15.29 19.89
N THR A 157 9.34 14.74 18.86
CA THR A 157 10.40 13.72 18.98
C THR A 157 11.76 14.40 19.07
N ASP A 158 12.58 13.98 20.04
CA ASP A 158 13.98 14.38 20.11
C ASP A 158 14.81 13.63 19.06
N VAL A 159 15.03 14.30 17.94
CA VAL A 159 15.83 13.76 16.83
C VAL A 159 17.24 14.30 16.88
N GLN A 160 18.20 13.43 16.71
CA GLN A 160 19.61 13.80 16.60
C GLN A 160 19.90 14.16 15.14
N SER A 161 20.54 15.32 14.94
CA SER A 161 21.07 15.69 13.63
C SER A 161 22.37 14.94 13.38
N ALA A 162 22.30 13.63 13.30
CA ALA A 162 23.48 12.81 13.00
C ALA A 162 23.62 12.59 11.48
N VAL A 163 23.64 13.67 10.72
CA VAL A 163 24.08 13.62 9.31
C VAL A 163 25.60 13.67 9.33
N SER A 164 26.23 12.59 9.77
CA SER A 164 27.70 12.45 9.77
C SER A 164 28.10 11.35 8.80
N GLY A 165 28.49 11.75 7.60
CA GLY A 165 29.10 10.87 6.60
C GLY A 165 28.73 11.32 5.18
N GLY A 166 29.71 11.51 4.31
CA GLY A 166 29.48 11.71 2.89
C GLY A 166 29.08 10.39 2.25
N HIS A 167 27.82 10.24 1.86
CA HIS A 167 27.40 9.13 1.03
C HIS A 167 27.66 9.44 -0.45
N ASP A 168 28.03 8.42 -1.21
CA ASP A 168 28.22 8.55 -2.65
C ASP A 168 26.85 8.78 -3.32
N LEU A 169 26.65 10.01 -3.84
CA LEU A 169 25.40 10.41 -4.49
C LEU A 169 25.08 9.57 -5.73
N VAL A 170 26.05 8.85 -6.29
CA VAL A 170 25.82 7.91 -7.41
C VAL A 170 24.88 6.78 -6.99
N LEU A 171 24.89 6.39 -5.71
CA LEU A 171 24.02 5.36 -5.15
C LEU A 171 22.53 5.78 -5.09
N ILE A 172 22.22 7.06 -5.23
CA ILE A 172 20.85 7.57 -5.28
C ILE A 172 20.19 7.25 -6.64
N ILE A 173 20.99 7.12 -7.71
CA ILE A 173 20.48 7.01 -9.08
C ILE A 173 19.42 5.92 -9.27
N PRO A 174 19.54 4.69 -8.75
CA PRO A 174 18.51 3.67 -8.89
C PRO A 174 17.16 4.13 -8.35
N TYR A 175 17.14 4.74 -7.18
CA TYR A 175 15.92 5.27 -6.57
C TYR A 175 15.34 6.46 -7.33
N VAL A 176 16.18 7.37 -7.83
CA VAL A 176 15.73 8.51 -8.65
C VAL A 176 15.08 8.03 -9.95
N LEU A 177 15.67 7.04 -10.64
CA LEU A 177 15.09 6.45 -11.84
C LEU A 177 13.75 5.77 -11.56
N VAL A 178 13.66 5.05 -10.44
CA VAL A 178 12.44 4.40 -9.99
C VAL A 178 11.37 5.43 -9.63
N LEU A 179 11.70 6.48 -8.89
CA LEU A 179 10.77 7.56 -8.55
C LEU A 179 10.26 8.30 -9.79
N ILE A 180 11.15 8.63 -10.73
CA ILE A 180 10.77 9.26 -12.01
C ILE A 180 9.85 8.30 -12.79
N GLY A 181 10.22 7.03 -12.91
CA GLY A 181 9.41 6.00 -13.59
C GLY A 181 8.01 5.87 -12.97
N GLY A 182 7.93 5.91 -11.63
CA GLY A 182 6.67 5.94 -10.91
C GLY A 182 5.84 7.20 -11.19
N ILE A 183 6.45 8.39 -11.13
CA ILE A 183 5.76 9.67 -11.37
C ILE A 183 5.23 9.78 -12.80
N ILE A 184 5.92 9.25 -13.80
CA ILE A 184 5.41 9.22 -15.19
C ILE A 184 4.41 8.08 -15.46
N GLY A 185 4.09 7.27 -14.45
CA GLY A 185 3.05 6.24 -14.53
C GLY A 185 3.48 4.95 -15.24
N LEU A 186 4.76 4.60 -15.22
CA LEU A 186 5.20 3.30 -15.72
C LEU A 186 4.71 2.15 -14.82
N ASN A 187 4.53 0.98 -15.43
CA ASN A 187 4.17 -0.23 -14.71
C ASN A 187 5.21 -0.57 -13.63
N VAL A 188 4.76 -1.02 -12.45
CA VAL A 188 5.62 -1.32 -11.29
C VAL A 188 6.75 -2.30 -11.61
N PHE A 189 6.50 -3.32 -12.44
CA PHE A 189 7.54 -4.28 -12.85
C PHE A 189 8.64 -3.60 -13.67
N VAL A 190 8.26 -2.74 -14.63
CA VAL A 190 9.21 -1.99 -15.47
C VAL A 190 10.05 -1.06 -14.61
N VAL A 191 9.42 -0.36 -13.69
CA VAL A 191 10.09 0.55 -12.75
C VAL A 191 11.11 -0.19 -11.89
N LEU A 192 10.73 -1.32 -11.29
CA LEU A 192 11.62 -2.15 -10.47
C LEU A 192 12.77 -2.73 -11.30
N LEU A 193 12.51 -3.21 -12.52
CA LEU A 193 13.55 -3.74 -13.40
C LEU A 193 14.56 -2.66 -13.81
N ILE A 194 14.13 -1.43 -14.08
CA ILE A 194 15.02 -0.29 -14.32
C ILE A 194 15.89 -0.03 -13.10
N GLY A 195 15.30 -0.02 -11.90
CA GLY A 195 16.03 0.17 -10.65
C GLY A 195 17.05 -0.94 -10.39
N ILE A 196 16.68 -2.19 -10.63
CA ILE A 196 17.57 -3.35 -10.51
C ILE A 196 18.74 -3.23 -11.49
N ALA A 197 18.46 -2.94 -12.76
CA ALA A 197 19.50 -2.81 -13.78
C ALA A 197 20.48 -1.66 -13.46
N ALA A 198 19.95 -0.50 -13.05
CA ALA A 198 20.77 0.65 -12.66
C ALA A 198 21.59 0.37 -11.39
N GLY A 199 20.98 -0.22 -10.36
CA GLY A 199 21.66 -0.59 -9.12
C GLY A 199 22.77 -1.61 -9.36
N ALA A 200 22.49 -2.66 -10.13
CA ALA A 200 23.48 -3.66 -10.50
C ALA A 200 24.66 -3.05 -11.29
N ALA A 201 24.37 -2.20 -12.28
CA ALA A 201 25.40 -1.52 -13.06
C ALA A 201 26.28 -0.64 -12.18
N ILE A 202 25.69 0.18 -11.30
CA ILE A 202 26.39 1.09 -10.41
C ILE A 202 27.30 0.33 -9.44
N THR A 203 26.76 -0.67 -8.73
CA THR A 203 27.51 -1.43 -7.72
C THR A 203 28.69 -2.22 -8.31
N LEU A 204 28.52 -2.73 -9.56
CA LEU A 204 29.61 -3.40 -10.28
C LEU A 204 30.64 -2.43 -10.84
N ILE A 205 30.23 -1.30 -11.44
CA ILE A 205 31.15 -0.30 -12.03
C ILE A 205 31.98 0.40 -10.93
N THR A 206 31.35 0.69 -9.78
CA THR A 206 32.03 1.32 -8.65
C THR A 206 32.91 0.32 -7.87
N GLY A 207 32.85 -0.96 -8.20
CA GLY A 207 33.63 -1.99 -7.55
C GLY A 207 33.23 -2.26 -6.08
N GLN A 208 32.04 -1.86 -5.68
CA GLN A 208 31.55 -2.06 -4.31
C GLN A 208 31.33 -3.54 -4.00
N ILE A 209 30.86 -4.29 -4.98
CA ILE A 209 30.62 -5.74 -4.88
C ILE A 209 31.04 -6.44 -6.17
N THR A 210 31.36 -7.72 -6.05
CA THR A 210 31.62 -8.60 -7.19
C THR A 210 30.31 -9.10 -7.82
N ALA A 211 30.38 -9.61 -9.05
CA ALA A 211 29.20 -10.19 -9.71
C ALA A 211 28.63 -11.40 -8.95
N LEU A 212 29.47 -12.17 -8.25
CA LEU A 212 29.01 -13.30 -7.43
C LEU A 212 28.27 -12.83 -6.18
N GLU A 213 28.79 -11.82 -5.51
CA GLU A 213 28.12 -11.17 -4.37
C GLU A 213 26.80 -10.53 -4.77
N LEU A 214 26.76 -9.88 -5.94
CA LEU A 214 25.51 -9.33 -6.48
C LEU A 214 24.44 -10.41 -6.64
N MET A 215 24.79 -11.55 -7.23
CA MET A 215 23.86 -12.68 -7.36
C MET A 215 23.43 -13.23 -5.99
N GLY A 216 24.36 -13.31 -5.04
CA GLY A 216 24.08 -13.70 -3.66
C GLY A 216 23.07 -12.74 -2.99
N ASN A 217 23.27 -11.43 -3.16
CA ASN A 217 22.39 -10.39 -2.61
C ASN A 217 21.00 -10.43 -3.25
N MET A 218 20.91 -10.65 -4.57
CA MET A 218 19.63 -10.86 -5.26
C MET A 218 18.87 -12.05 -4.68
N GLY A 219 19.56 -13.19 -4.50
CA GLY A 219 19.01 -14.39 -3.87
C GLY A 219 18.59 -14.16 -2.42
N GLY A 220 19.38 -13.44 -1.65
CA GLY A 220 19.06 -13.03 -0.28
C GLY A 220 17.80 -12.17 -0.21
N GLY A 221 17.67 -11.21 -1.12
CA GLY A 221 16.47 -10.38 -1.23
C GLY A 221 15.20 -11.18 -1.54
N VAL A 222 15.28 -12.15 -2.46
CA VAL A 222 14.16 -13.07 -2.74
C VAL A 222 13.82 -13.91 -1.51
N SER A 223 14.83 -14.44 -0.83
CA SER A 223 14.63 -15.22 0.39
C SER A 223 13.99 -14.41 1.51
N GLY A 224 14.28 -13.11 1.60
CA GLY A 224 13.65 -12.19 2.55
C GLY A 224 12.14 -12.00 2.34
N MET A 225 11.63 -12.28 1.13
CA MET A 225 10.19 -12.21 0.82
C MET A 225 9.45 -13.55 1.01
N PHE A 226 10.16 -14.61 1.43
CA PHE A 226 9.58 -15.96 1.52
C PHE A 226 8.34 -16.03 2.42
N GLU A 227 8.40 -15.47 3.63
CA GLU A 227 7.28 -15.48 4.57
C GLU A 227 6.06 -14.75 4.00
N THR A 228 6.28 -13.59 3.36
CA THR A 228 5.23 -12.80 2.70
C THR A 228 4.53 -13.60 1.61
N ILE A 229 5.32 -14.28 0.76
CA ILE A 229 4.78 -15.13 -0.31
C ILE A 229 4.01 -16.31 0.29
N LEU A 230 4.57 -16.97 1.31
CA LEU A 230 3.92 -18.11 1.95
C LEU A 230 2.58 -17.73 2.60
N VAL A 231 2.55 -16.62 3.35
CA VAL A 231 1.29 -16.11 3.95
C VAL A 231 0.28 -15.78 2.86
N THR A 232 0.69 -15.12 1.78
CA THR A 232 -0.18 -14.79 0.64
C THR A 232 -0.80 -16.04 0.01
N LEU A 233 0.00 -17.08 -0.22
CA LEU A 233 -0.47 -18.37 -0.76
C LEU A 233 -1.47 -19.06 0.16
N LEU A 234 -1.19 -19.10 1.47
CA LEU A 234 -2.06 -19.73 2.46
C LEU A 234 -3.40 -18.99 2.59
N VAL A 235 -3.37 -17.66 2.65
CA VAL A 235 -4.58 -16.83 2.69
C VAL A 235 -5.39 -17.02 1.41
N ALA A 236 -4.77 -16.98 0.23
CA ALA A 236 -5.45 -17.21 -1.05
C ALA A 236 -6.10 -18.60 -1.12
N SER A 237 -5.43 -19.62 -0.58
CA SER A 237 -5.97 -20.98 -0.46
C SER A 237 -7.24 -21.03 0.39
N LEU A 238 -7.21 -20.39 1.56
CA LEU A 238 -8.38 -20.30 2.46
C LEU A 238 -9.53 -19.53 1.80
N CYS A 239 -9.24 -18.46 1.07
CA CYS A 239 -10.25 -17.70 0.31
C CYS A 239 -10.96 -18.57 -0.74
N GLY A 240 -10.21 -19.43 -1.44
CA GLY A 240 -10.78 -20.39 -2.38
C GLY A 240 -11.81 -21.31 -1.71
N LEU A 241 -11.51 -21.80 -0.50
CA LEU A 241 -12.44 -22.61 0.29
C LEU A 241 -13.64 -21.80 0.79
N ILE A 242 -13.42 -20.61 1.36
CA ILE A 242 -14.51 -19.75 1.85
C ILE A 242 -15.51 -19.44 0.73
N ARG A 243 -15.01 -19.14 -0.48
CA ARG A 243 -15.84 -18.91 -1.66
C ARG A 243 -16.67 -20.14 -2.01
N ALA A 244 -16.04 -21.30 -2.10
CA ALA A 244 -16.70 -22.54 -2.53
C ALA A 244 -17.76 -23.05 -1.54
N TYR A 245 -17.61 -22.75 -0.25
CA TYR A 245 -18.56 -23.20 0.80
C TYR A 245 -19.57 -22.12 1.21
N GLY A 246 -19.80 -21.11 0.40
CA GLY A 246 -20.88 -20.12 0.63
C GLY A 246 -20.60 -19.12 1.75
N GLY A 247 -19.34 -18.92 2.13
CA GLY A 247 -18.99 -17.97 3.19
C GLY A 247 -19.33 -16.52 2.79
N PHE A 248 -19.15 -16.18 1.51
CA PHE A 248 -19.46 -14.84 1.02
C PHE A 248 -20.96 -14.57 0.92
N GLU A 249 -21.75 -15.56 0.51
CA GLU A 249 -23.23 -15.49 0.50
C GLU A 249 -23.79 -15.26 1.91
N SER A 250 -23.15 -15.82 2.92
CA SER A 250 -23.53 -15.60 4.32
C SER A 250 -23.29 -14.17 4.77
N ILE A 251 -22.14 -13.59 4.38
CA ILE A 251 -21.83 -12.17 4.64
C ILE A 251 -22.85 -11.26 3.96
N LEU A 252 -23.25 -11.58 2.73
CA LEU A 252 -24.26 -10.86 1.98
C LEU A 252 -25.61 -10.85 2.67
N ALA A 253 -26.09 -12.03 3.04
CA ALA A 253 -27.36 -12.18 3.73
C ALA A 253 -27.40 -11.35 5.03
N PHE A 254 -26.27 -11.31 5.76
CA PHE A 254 -26.12 -10.48 6.95
C PHE A 254 -26.24 -8.99 6.63
N ILE A 255 -25.52 -8.49 5.61
CA ILE A 255 -25.52 -7.07 5.23
C ILE A 255 -26.94 -6.63 4.85
N ARG A 256 -27.65 -7.37 3.98
CA ARG A 256 -29.02 -7.05 3.56
C ARG A 256 -30.01 -7.05 4.73
N ARG A 257 -29.79 -7.87 5.73
CA ARG A 257 -30.67 -7.94 6.90
C ARG A 257 -30.52 -6.75 7.86
N VAL A 258 -29.26 -6.27 8.04
CA VAL A 258 -28.92 -5.27 9.07
C VAL A 258 -29.01 -3.85 8.52
N PHE A 259 -28.54 -3.59 7.30
CA PHE A 259 -28.39 -2.25 6.75
C PHE A 259 -29.54 -1.90 5.81
N ARG A 260 -30.32 -0.86 6.19
CA ARG A 260 -31.52 -0.42 5.45
C ARG A 260 -31.48 1.09 5.21
N GLY A 261 -32.10 1.51 4.10
CA GLY A 261 -32.16 2.92 3.68
C GLY A 261 -30.82 3.46 3.17
N LYS A 262 -30.82 4.69 2.64
CA LYS A 262 -29.67 5.27 1.93
C LYS A 262 -28.38 5.32 2.76
N ARG A 263 -28.43 5.77 4.02
CA ARG A 263 -27.27 5.80 4.92
C ARG A 263 -26.85 4.40 5.34
N GLY A 264 -27.82 3.55 5.69
CA GLY A 264 -27.56 2.15 6.02
C GLY A 264 -26.93 1.41 4.84
N GLY A 265 -27.45 1.59 3.62
CA GLY A 265 -26.89 1.01 2.41
C GLY A 265 -25.43 1.44 2.16
N GLN A 266 -25.09 2.72 2.37
CA GLN A 266 -23.70 3.18 2.26
C GLN A 266 -22.77 2.52 3.29
N LEU A 267 -23.20 2.41 4.55
CA LEU A 267 -22.46 1.69 5.58
C LEU A 267 -22.36 0.20 5.27
N GLY A 268 -23.44 -0.38 4.74
CA GLY A 268 -23.49 -1.78 4.31
C GLY A 268 -22.49 -2.08 3.20
N ILE A 269 -22.40 -1.21 2.18
CA ILE A 269 -21.39 -1.32 1.10
C ILE A 269 -19.98 -1.25 1.67
N GLY A 270 -19.70 -0.30 2.57
CA GLY A 270 -18.40 -0.17 3.21
C GLY A 270 -18.03 -1.38 4.04
N LEU A 271 -18.94 -1.88 4.88
CA LEU A 271 -18.70 -3.07 5.69
C LEU A 271 -18.56 -4.33 4.82
N LEU A 272 -19.35 -4.44 3.77
CA LEU A 272 -19.28 -5.55 2.82
C LEU A 272 -17.87 -5.68 2.22
N VAL A 273 -17.38 -4.61 1.59
CA VAL A 273 -16.06 -4.65 0.96
C VAL A 273 -14.96 -4.84 2.01
N GLY A 274 -15.10 -4.28 3.21
CA GLY A 274 -14.14 -4.47 4.30
C GLY A 274 -14.08 -5.92 4.79
N LEU A 275 -15.23 -6.59 4.95
CA LEU A 275 -15.27 -8.02 5.31
C LEU A 275 -14.72 -8.92 4.19
N MET A 276 -15.00 -8.56 2.92
CA MET A 276 -14.37 -9.25 1.78
C MET A 276 -12.85 -9.04 1.77
N ASP A 277 -12.38 -7.86 2.12
CA ASP A 277 -10.96 -7.56 2.19
C ASP A 277 -10.25 -8.33 3.32
N ILE A 278 -10.85 -8.40 4.50
CA ILE A 278 -10.38 -9.28 5.58
C ILE A 278 -10.28 -10.73 5.11
N ALA A 279 -11.28 -11.21 4.36
CA ALA A 279 -11.32 -12.58 3.89
C ALA A 279 -10.36 -12.87 2.74
N THR A 280 -10.04 -11.88 1.89
CA THR A 280 -9.21 -12.06 0.68
C THR A 280 -7.79 -11.54 0.83
N ALA A 281 -7.54 -10.70 1.85
CA ALA A 281 -6.28 -9.95 2.05
C ALA A 281 -5.82 -9.16 0.81
N ASN A 282 -6.77 -8.81 -0.07
CA ASN A 282 -6.51 -8.10 -1.32
C ASN A 282 -7.69 -7.19 -1.67
N ASN A 283 -7.46 -5.89 -1.64
CA ASN A 283 -8.48 -4.87 -1.86
C ASN A 283 -9.12 -4.93 -3.26
N THR A 284 -8.34 -5.21 -4.31
CA THR A 284 -8.87 -5.34 -5.68
C THR A 284 -9.83 -6.53 -5.79
N VAL A 285 -9.45 -7.69 -5.24
CA VAL A 285 -10.31 -8.87 -5.20
C VAL A 285 -11.57 -8.58 -4.38
N ALA A 286 -11.44 -7.96 -3.22
CA ALA A 286 -12.56 -7.58 -2.37
C ALA A 286 -13.56 -6.67 -3.11
N ILE A 287 -13.07 -5.66 -3.85
CA ILE A 287 -13.90 -4.76 -4.64
C ILE A 287 -14.62 -5.51 -5.77
N VAL A 288 -13.92 -6.37 -6.51
CA VAL A 288 -14.52 -7.16 -7.61
C VAL A 288 -15.64 -8.05 -7.08
N MET A 289 -15.43 -8.68 -5.92
CA MET A 289 -16.42 -9.57 -5.30
C MET A 289 -17.60 -8.82 -4.69
N ALA A 290 -17.35 -7.72 -3.99
CA ALA A 290 -18.38 -6.90 -3.38
C ALA A 290 -19.17 -6.08 -4.43
N GLY A 291 -18.54 -5.77 -5.57
CA GLY A 291 -19.03 -4.83 -6.56
C GLY A 291 -20.44 -5.10 -7.07
N PRO A 292 -20.77 -6.31 -7.57
CA PRO A 292 -22.11 -6.64 -8.07
C PRO A 292 -23.20 -6.37 -7.02
N ILE A 293 -22.92 -6.72 -5.78
CA ILE A 293 -23.84 -6.58 -4.68
C ILE A 293 -23.97 -5.13 -4.22
N ALA A 294 -22.85 -4.44 -4.12
CA ALA A 294 -22.82 -3.01 -3.84
C ALA A 294 -23.67 -2.25 -4.86
N LYS A 295 -23.68 -2.70 -6.13
CA LYS A 295 -24.51 -2.14 -7.18
C LYS A 295 -25.99 -2.37 -6.91
N GLU A 296 -26.41 -3.59 -6.58
CA GLU A 296 -27.80 -3.91 -6.23
C GLU A 296 -28.27 -3.09 -5.01
N VAL A 297 -27.44 -3.01 -3.95
CA VAL A 297 -27.74 -2.21 -2.75
C VAL A 297 -27.83 -0.71 -3.11
N ALA A 298 -26.96 -0.24 -4.00
CA ALA A 298 -26.95 1.16 -4.44
C ALA A 298 -28.23 1.50 -5.23
N GLU A 299 -28.66 0.63 -6.14
CA GLU A 299 -29.89 0.76 -6.91
C GLU A 299 -31.12 0.74 -5.98
N GLU A 300 -31.19 -0.21 -5.03
CA GLU A 300 -32.29 -0.36 -4.07
C GLU A 300 -32.48 0.89 -3.19
N TYR A 301 -31.38 1.49 -2.73
CA TYR A 301 -31.44 2.62 -1.79
C TYR A 301 -31.15 3.99 -2.42
N GLY A 302 -31.10 4.09 -3.74
CA GLY A 302 -30.91 5.35 -4.47
C GLY A 302 -29.52 5.98 -4.24
N ILE A 303 -28.49 5.15 -4.08
CA ILE A 303 -27.07 5.58 -3.97
C ILE A 303 -26.52 5.70 -5.40
N SER A 304 -25.91 6.84 -5.74
CA SER A 304 -25.36 7.03 -7.08
C SER A 304 -24.16 6.09 -7.36
N PRO A 305 -23.97 5.62 -8.61
CA PRO A 305 -22.86 4.73 -8.98
C PRO A 305 -21.49 5.26 -8.57
N LYS A 306 -21.22 6.55 -8.77
CA LYS A 306 -19.97 7.20 -8.35
C LYS A 306 -19.75 7.15 -6.84
N ARG A 307 -20.85 7.22 -6.06
CA ARG A 307 -20.78 7.15 -4.59
C ARG A 307 -20.54 5.72 -4.15
N SER A 308 -21.19 4.74 -4.75
CA SER A 308 -20.95 3.33 -4.49
C SER A 308 -19.50 2.92 -4.83
N ALA A 309 -18.98 3.33 -5.99
CA ALA A 309 -17.59 3.12 -6.37
C ALA A 309 -16.61 3.78 -5.38
N SER A 310 -16.90 5.00 -4.92
CA SER A 310 -16.12 5.70 -3.90
C SER A 310 -16.10 4.94 -2.58
N LEU A 311 -17.23 4.40 -2.13
CA LEU A 311 -17.32 3.62 -0.88
C LEU A 311 -16.56 2.31 -0.98
N LEU A 312 -16.69 1.58 -2.09
CA LEU A 312 -15.94 0.35 -2.33
C LEU A 312 -14.43 0.59 -2.23
N ASP A 313 -13.92 1.58 -2.93
CA ASP A 313 -12.49 1.89 -2.95
C ASP A 313 -12.00 2.46 -1.60
N THR A 314 -12.75 3.37 -0.99
CA THR A 314 -12.35 4.00 0.27
C THR A 314 -12.32 3.00 1.43
N PHE A 315 -13.37 2.17 1.58
CA PHE A 315 -13.43 1.21 2.68
C PHE A 315 -12.49 0.03 2.47
N SER A 316 -12.27 -0.43 1.24
CA SER A 316 -11.22 -1.45 0.99
C SER A 316 -9.84 -0.91 1.37
N CYS A 317 -9.54 0.35 1.02
CA CYS A 317 -8.30 0.99 1.43
C CYS A 317 -8.14 1.05 2.96
N ILE A 318 -9.21 1.39 3.71
CA ILE A 318 -9.18 1.42 5.18
C ILE A 318 -8.87 0.03 5.75
N PHE A 319 -9.61 -0.99 5.34
CA PHE A 319 -9.43 -2.34 5.87
C PHE A 319 -8.09 -2.94 5.48
N GLN A 320 -7.72 -2.86 4.20
CA GLN A 320 -6.45 -3.38 3.70
C GLN A 320 -5.22 -2.77 4.41
N GLY A 321 -5.29 -1.49 4.78
CA GLY A 321 -4.22 -0.84 5.52
C GLY A 321 -4.03 -1.36 6.93
N ILE A 322 -5.10 -1.80 7.58
CA ILE A 322 -5.11 -2.22 8.99
C ILE A 322 -4.92 -3.75 9.13
N ILE A 323 -5.21 -4.53 8.08
CA ILE A 323 -5.08 -5.99 8.12
C ILE A 323 -3.61 -6.39 8.30
N PRO A 324 -3.25 -7.10 9.40
CA PRO A 324 -1.85 -7.42 9.68
C PRO A 324 -1.20 -8.39 8.68
N TYR A 325 -2.00 -9.10 7.90
CA TYR A 325 -1.57 -10.03 6.84
C TYR A 325 -1.92 -9.52 5.44
N GLY A 326 -2.29 -8.25 5.31
CA GLY A 326 -2.53 -7.60 4.02
C GLY A 326 -1.22 -7.34 3.26
N ALA A 327 -1.28 -7.27 1.93
CA ALA A 327 -0.11 -7.14 1.06
C ALA A 327 0.78 -5.93 1.42
N GLN A 328 0.18 -4.78 1.74
CA GLN A 328 0.89 -3.56 2.12
C GLN A 328 1.69 -3.78 3.40
N MET A 329 1.07 -4.39 4.42
CA MET A 329 1.69 -4.66 5.71
C MET A 329 2.82 -5.68 5.57
N LEU A 330 2.57 -6.77 4.85
CA LEU A 330 3.54 -7.83 4.67
C LEU A 330 4.79 -7.34 3.92
N VAL A 331 4.63 -6.57 2.84
CA VAL A 331 5.78 -6.02 2.10
C VAL A 331 6.58 -5.03 2.95
N ALA A 332 5.92 -4.21 3.76
CA ALA A 332 6.58 -3.27 4.65
C ALA A 332 7.44 -4.01 5.70
N ILE A 333 6.86 -5.00 6.39
CA ILE A 333 7.55 -5.80 7.40
C ILE A 333 8.70 -6.60 6.80
N SER A 334 8.48 -7.29 5.67
CA SER A 334 9.51 -8.10 5.01
C SER A 334 10.67 -7.24 4.49
N THR A 335 10.39 -6.03 4.00
CA THR A 335 11.44 -5.09 3.60
C THR A 335 12.30 -4.68 4.80
N CYS A 336 11.68 -4.34 5.93
CA CYS A 336 12.41 -4.05 7.16
C CYS A 336 13.26 -5.24 7.62
N ALA A 337 12.69 -6.44 7.63
CA ALA A 337 13.40 -7.66 8.00
C ALA A 337 14.59 -7.96 7.08
N THR A 338 14.45 -7.78 5.77
CA THR A 338 15.54 -7.93 4.79
C THR A 338 16.70 -6.97 5.06
N LEU A 339 16.39 -5.78 5.59
CA LEU A 339 17.39 -4.78 5.98
C LEU A 339 17.91 -4.95 7.43
N GLY A 340 17.49 -6.00 8.12
CA GLY A 340 17.94 -6.34 9.46
C GLY A 340 17.17 -5.70 10.61
N TYR A 341 15.98 -5.17 10.34
CA TYR A 341 15.10 -4.54 11.35
C TYR A 341 13.85 -5.38 11.58
N ALA A 342 13.62 -5.79 12.82
CA ALA A 342 12.43 -6.53 13.22
C ALA A 342 11.34 -5.56 13.70
N ILE A 343 10.22 -5.53 12.99
CA ILE A 343 9.00 -4.82 13.40
C ILE A 343 7.79 -5.72 13.15
N SER A 344 6.72 -5.51 13.89
CA SER A 344 5.47 -6.23 13.72
C SER A 344 4.35 -5.31 13.18
N ALA A 345 3.30 -5.92 12.65
CA ALA A 345 2.11 -5.17 12.23
C ALA A 345 1.51 -4.36 13.39
N PHE A 346 1.57 -4.90 14.61
CA PHE A 346 1.00 -4.26 15.80
C PHE A 346 1.78 -3.04 16.27
N ASP A 347 3.05 -2.89 15.86
CA ASP A 347 3.84 -1.68 16.09
C ASP A 347 3.46 -0.58 15.09
N ILE A 348 3.10 -0.96 13.85
CA ILE A 348 2.77 -0.05 12.76
C ILE A 348 1.33 0.45 12.85
N ILE A 349 0.36 -0.45 13.09
CA ILE A 349 -1.09 -0.15 13.06
C ILE A 349 -1.47 1.09 13.89
N PRO A 350 -1.03 1.27 15.13
CA PRO A 350 -1.40 2.45 15.94
C PRO A 350 -0.96 3.78 15.32
N LEU A 351 0.05 3.77 14.45
CA LEU A 351 0.65 4.94 13.81
C LEU A 351 0.15 5.17 12.37
N LEU A 352 -0.75 4.31 11.89
CA LEU A 352 -1.41 4.46 10.59
C LEU A 352 -2.50 5.54 10.63
N PHE A 353 -2.10 6.80 10.76
CA PHE A 353 -3.05 7.91 10.91
C PHE A 353 -4.01 8.03 9.73
N TYR A 354 -3.53 7.83 8.49
CA TYR A 354 -4.37 8.02 7.30
C TYR A 354 -5.57 7.08 7.22
N PRO A 355 -5.48 5.74 7.37
CA PRO A 355 -6.64 4.86 7.33
C PRO A 355 -7.69 5.17 8.39
N PHE A 356 -7.27 5.50 9.61
CA PHE A 356 -8.21 5.85 10.68
C PHE A 356 -8.92 7.17 10.41
N LEU A 357 -8.19 8.18 9.93
CA LEU A 357 -8.77 9.47 9.56
C LEU A 357 -9.63 9.37 8.30
N LEU A 358 -9.28 8.48 7.37
CA LEU A 358 -10.10 8.17 6.19
C LEU A 358 -11.42 7.52 6.61
N CYS A 359 -11.38 6.60 7.59
CA CYS A 359 -12.57 6.01 8.17
C CYS A 359 -13.48 7.09 8.79
N LEU A 360 -12.91 7.95 9.64
CA LEU A 360 -13.65 9.05 10.25
C LEU A 360 -14.26 9.99 9.19
N SER A 361 -13.46 10.43 8.21
CA SER A 361 -13.90 11.28 7.12
C SER A 361 -15.04 10.63 6.32
N SER A 362 -14.91 9.32 6.01
CA SER A 362 -15.94 8.57 5.28
C SER A 362 -17.25 8.47 6.05
N LEU A 363 -17.19 8.19 7.35
CA LEU A 363 -18.36 8.12 8.22
C LEU A 363 -19.05 9.47 8.34
N LEU A 364 -18.29 10.56 8.54
CA LEU A 364 -18.84 11.92 8.54
C LEU A 364 -19.53 12.24 7.21
N PHE A 365 -18.92 11.87 6.09
CA PHE A 365 -19.50 12.10 4.76
C PHE A 365 -20.80 11.31 4.54
N ILE A 366 -20.92 10.09 5.10
CA ILE A 366 -22.17 9.31 5.08
C ILE A 366 -23.25 9.94 5.97
N LEU A 367 -22.87 10.41 7.15
CA LEU A 367 -23.80 11.01 8.12
C LEU A 367 -24.38 12.35 7.62
N PHE A 368 -23.55 13.15 6.95
CA PHE A 368 -23.95 14.47 6.42
C PHE A 368 -24.43 14.43 4.97
N ASP A 369 -24.45 13.25 4.32
CA ASP A 369 -25.07 13.11 2.99
C ASP A 369 -26.55 13.48 3.10
N LYS A 370 -26.90 14.63 2.50
CA LYS A 370 -28.29 15.11 2.49
C LYS A 370 -29.14 14.09 1.75
N LYS A 371 -30.31 13.80 2.31
CA LYS A 371 -31.35 12.89 1.79
C LYS A 371 -31.69 13.16 0.33
#